data_62abbbb4ab14d64b409e6e9dfbadbc93
#
_entry.id   62abbbb4ab14d64b409e6e9dfbadbc93
#
_cell.length_a   1.000
_cell.length_b   1.000
_cell.length_c   1.000
_cell.angle_alpha   90.00
_cell.angle_beta   90.00
_cell.angle_gamma   90.00
#
_symmetry.space_group_name_H-M   'P 1'
#
loop_
_entity.id
_entity.type
_entity.pdbx_description
1 polymer ?
#
loop_
_entity_poly.entity_id
_entity_poly.type
_entity_poly.pdbx_seq_one_letter_code
_entity_poly.pdbx_strand_id
1 'polypeptide(L)'
;MADVLVIGGGPAGLTAALFAAKNGLEAAVFDTDGTWMHKAHLFNYPGIGSIDGSVYIETLRDQAADFGVERHQGTEVTGVSGDGDGFVVTAGEEDHEADYVVLATGANRDLAESLGCEFDGDVVDVDVTMETSVENAYATGAMVRAEEWQAVISAGDGAAAALNILSEEQGEHYHDFDVPADADEIFGSLVEE
;
A
#
# COMPACT_ATOMS: atom_id res chain seq x y z
N MET A 1 -10.37 15.57 -1.32
CA MET A 1 -10.65 14.17 -1.63
C MET A 1 -9.31 13.59 -2.04
N ALA A 2 -8.83 12.58 -1.38
CA ALA A 2 -7.59 11.92 -1.77
C ALA A 2 -7.85 11.03 -3.00
N ASP A 3 -6.83 10.72 -3.80
CA ASP A 3 -6.98 9.73 -4.86
C ASP A 3 -6.99 8.31 -4.25
N VAL A 4 -6.13 8.08 -3.25
CA VAL A 4 -5.95 6.76 -2.63
C VAL A 4 -6.00 6.85 -1.10
N LEU A 5 -6.91 6.10 -0.47
CA LEU A 5 -6.93 5.89 0.98
C LEU A 5 -6.34 4.52 1.32
N VAL A 6 -5.33 4.49 2.17
CA VAL A 6 -4.64 3.28 2.63
C VAL A 6 -4.97 3.01 4.08
N ILE A 7 -5.47 1.83 4.38
CA ILE A 7 -5.88 1.41 5.73
C ILE A 7 -4.86 0.42 6.29
N GLY A 8 -3.98 0.92 7.14
CA GLY A 8 -2.89 0.19 7.78
C GLY A 8 -1.50 0.73 7.44
N GLY A 9 -0.73 1.08 8.46
CA GLY A 9 0.61 1.67 8.36
C GLY A 9 1.75 0.66 8.57
N GLY A 10 1.57 -0.58 8.12
CA GLY A 10 2.62 -1.57 8.03
C GLY A 10 3.43 -1.48 6.73
N PRO A 11 4.36 -2.44 6.48
CA PRO A 11 5.17 -2.43 5.26
C PRO A 11 4.36 -2.35 3.97
N ALA A 12 3.23 -3.06 3.88
CA ALA A 12 2.37 -3.06 2.70
C ALA A 12 1.74 -1.68 2.46
N GLY A 13 1.02 -1.15 3.46
CA GLY A 13 0.29 0.11 3.30
C GLY A 13 1.21 1.32 3.10
N LEU A 14 2.30 1.42 3.88
CA LEU A 14 3.27 2.51 3.70
C LEU A 14 3.94 2.45 2.32
N THR A 15 4.22 1.24 1.80
CA THR A 15 4.80 1.12 0.45
C THR A 15 3.77 1.48 -0.62
N ALA A 16 2.51 1.06 -0.49
CA ALA A 16 1.45 1.46 -1.43
C ALA A 16 1.29 2.98 -1.47
N ALA A 17 1.17 3.63 -0.32
CA ALA A 17 1.04 5.08 -0.24
C ALA A 17 2.26 5.82 -0.79
N LEU A 18 3.48 5.34 -0.49
CA LEU A 18 4.72 5.91 -1.00
C LEU A 18 4.76 5.87 -2.53
N PHE A 19 4.48 4.71 -3.15
CA PHE A 19 4.50 4.58 -4.60
C PHE A 19 3.43 5.43 -5.28
N ALA A 20 2.23 5.50 -4.72
CA ALA A 20 1.16 6.36 -5.20
C ALA A 20 1.57 7.84 -5.16
N ALA A 21 2.02 8.33 -3.99
CA ALA A 21 2.39 9.74 -3.79
C ALA A 21 3.63 10.15 -4.59
N LYS A 22 4.67 9.29 -4.65
CA LYS A 22 5.87 9.52 -5.47
C LYS A 22 5.51 9.79 -6.93
N ASN A 23 4.46 9.16 -7.42
CA ASN A 23 4.02 9.22 -8.81
C ASN A 23 2.82 10.17 -9.04
N GLY A 24 2.54 11.05 -8.06
CA GLY A 24 1.68 12.21 -8.22
C GLY A 24 0.24 12.06 -7.74
N LEU A 25 -0.12 10.92 -7.13
CA LEU A 25 -1.44 10.75 -6.53
C LEU A 25 -1.48 11.31 -5.10
N GLU A 26 -2.61 11.88 -4.69
CA GLU A 26 -2.86 12.29 -3.31
C GLU A 26 -3.18 11.05 -2.46
N ALA A 27 -2.23 10.61 -1.62
CA ALA A 27 -2.36 9.42 -0.79
C ALA A 27 -2.43 9.75 0.69
N ALA A 28 -3.38 9.12 1.41
CA ALA A 28 -3.49 9.21 2.87
C ALA A 28 -3.48 7.83 3.52
N VAL A 29 -2.80 7.70 4.66
CA VAL A 29 -2.68 6.45 5.43
C VAL A 29 -3.32 6.60 6.80
N PHE A 30 -4.25 5.72 7.13
CA PHE A 30 -4.81 5.55 8.47
C PHE A 30 -4.11 4.40 9.19
N ASP A 31 -3.53 4.67 10.35
CA ASP A 31 -2.70 3.71 11.07
C ASP A 31 -2.94 3.77 12.58
N THR A 32 -3.24 2.64 13.18
CA THR A 32 -3.37 2.50 14.65
C THR A 32 -2.03 2.27 15.35
N ASP A 33 -0.93 2.20 14.60
CA ASP A 33 0.40 1.82 15.09
C ASP A 33 0.48 0.38 15.65
N GLY A 34 -0.46 -0.46 15.24
CA GLY A 34 -0.59 -1.85 15.69
C GLY A 34 0.27 -2.87 14.93
N THR A 35 1.21 -2.43 14.11
CA THR A 35 1.98 -3.33 13.26
C THR A 35 2.86 -4.31 14.04
N TRP A 36 2.90 -5.57 13.57
CA TRP A 36 3.77 -6.60 14.16
C TRP A 36 5.25 -6.30 14.00
N MET A 37 5.62 -5.36 13.15
CA MET A 37 7.00 -4.94 12.97
C MET A 37 7.64 -4.44 14.25
N HIS A 38 6.88 -3.84 15.17
CA HIS A 38 7.39 -3.42 16.48
C HIS A 38 7.90 -4.56 17.37
N LYS A 39 7.57 -5.82 17.02
CA LYS A 39 8.03 -7.03 17.74
C LYS A 39 9.05 -7.82 16.92
N ALA A 40 9.45 -7.32 15.75
CA ALA A 40 10.32 -7.99 14.82
C ALA A 40 11.72 -7.40 14.80
N HIS A 41 12.68 -8.22 14.39
CA HIS A 41 14.00 -7.79 13.93
C HIS A 41 14.24 -8.40 12.56
N LEU A 42 14.55 -7.58 11.57
CA LEU A 42 14.74 -8.02 10.19
C LEU A 42 16.18 -8.47 9.96
N PHE A 43 16.36 -9.71 9.51
CA PHE A 43 17.61 -10.27 9.02
C PHE A 43 17.48 -10.74 7.57
N ASN A 44 16.26 -10.83 7.08
CA ASN A 44 15.88 -11.52 5.84
C ASN A 44 15.30 -10.57 4.77
N TYR A 45 15.46 -9.25 4.95
CA TYR A 45 15.07 -8.28 3.93
C TYR A 45 16.28 -8.01 3.02
N PRO A 46 16.30 -8.51 1.76
CA PRO A 46 17.43 -8.33 0.87
C PRO A 46 17.79 -6.86 0.69
N GLY A 47 19.07 -6.53 0.81
CA GLY A 47 19.58 -5.17 0.64
C GLY A 47 19.51 -4.26 1.88
N ILE A 48 18.70 -4.58 2.90
CA ILE A 48 18.61 -3.76 4.12
C ILE A 48 19.59 -4.25 5.22
N GLY A 49 19.82 -5.55 5.30
CA GLY A 49 20.67 -6.15 6.33
C GLY A 49 19.94 -6.30 7.67
N SER A 50 20.65 -6.11 8.79
CA SER A 50 20.11 -6.30 10.14
C SER A 50 19.54 -4.98 10.67
N ILE A 51 18.22 -4.91 10.89
CA ILE A 51 17.53 -3.71 11.37
C ILE A 51 16.38 -4.08 12.33
N ASP A 52 16.19 -3.27 13.37
CA ASP A 52 15.01 -3.37 14.23
C ASP A 52 13.75 -2.99 13.46
N GLY A 53 12.66 -3.72 13.67
CA GLY A 53 11.43 -3.53 12.91
C GLY A 53 10.75 -2.19 13.16
N SER A 54 10.90 -1.60 14.37
CA SER A 54 10.40 -0.25 14.64
C SER A 54 11.21 0.79 13.88
N VAL A 55 12.53 0.63 13.80
CA VAL A 55 13.41 1.51 13.02
C VAL A 55 13.06 1.43 11.53
N TYR A 56 12.79 0.21 11.03
CA TYR A 56 12.36 0.02 9.65
C TYR A 56 11.04 0.75 9.35
N ILE A 57 10.04 0.65 10.24
CA ILE A 57 8.75 1.34 10.08
C ILE A 57 8.93 2.86 10.12
N GLU A 58 9.72 3.40 11.04
CA GLU A 58 10.00 4.85 11.07
C GLU A 58 10.68 5.32 9.78
N THR A 59 11.63 4.54 9.27
CA THR A 59 12.28 4.85 7.97
C THR A 59 11.29 4.90 6.82
N LEU A 60 10.34 3.96 6.76
CA LEU A 60 9.27 3.97 5.74
C LEU A 60 8.33 5.17 5.92
N ARG A 61 8.01 5.53 7.15
CA ARG A 61 7.16 6.69 7.48
C ARG A 61 7.81 8.00 7.03
N ASP A 62 9.09 8.16 7.33
CA ASP A 62 9.86 9.32 6.91
C ASP A 62 9.92 9.41 5.39
N GLN A 63 10.21 8.30 4.72
CA GLN A 63 10.25 8.24 3.26
C GLN A 63 8.89 8.54 2.62
N ALA A 64 7.79 8.03 3.16
CA ALA A 64 6.44 8.34 2.69
C ALA A 64 6.10 9.84 2.89
N ALA A 65 6.50 10.42 4.02
CA ALA A 65 6.32 11.83 4.30
C ALA A 65 7.11 12.75 3.36
N ASP A 66 8.32 12.35 2.94
CA ASP A 66 9.14 13.08 1.97
C ASP A 66 8.45 13.22 0.60
N PHE A 67 7.57 12.28 0.25
CA PHE A 67 6.73 12.33 -0.95
C PHE A 67 5.34 12.92 -0.70
N GLY A 68 5.05 13.42 0.50
CA GLY A 68 3.80 14.14 0.80
C GLY A 68 2.63 13.25 1.20
N VAL A 69 2.86 11.98 1.55
CA VAL A 69 1.80 11.11 2.08
C VAL A 69 1.24 11.71 3.37
N GLU A 70 -0.07 11.94 3.40
CA GLU A 70 -0.77 12.34 4.61
C GLU A 70 -0.92 11.13 5.55
N ARG A 71 -0.60 11.31 6.83
CA ARG A 71 -0.65 10.21 7.80
C ARG A 71 -1.52 10.54 9.00
N HIS A 72 -2.57 9.75 9.20
CA HIS A 72 -3.48 9.79 10.36
C HIS A 72 -3.08 8.71 11.36
N GLN A 73 -2.01 8.96 12.12
CA GLN A 73 -1.49 8.00 13.10
C GLN A 73 -2.34 7.97 14.37
N GLY A 74 -2.59 6.77 14.89
CA GLY A 74 -3.45 6.54 16.05
C GLY A 74 -4.95 6.59 15.70
N THR A 75 -5.29 6.60 14.41
CA THR A 75 -6.67 6.67 13.94
C THR A 75 -7.13 5.31 13.43
N GLU A 76 -8.16 4.78 14.06
CA GLU A 76 -8.79 3.52 13.65
C GLU A 76 -9.84 3.77 12.58
N VAL A 77 -9.78 3.00 11.51
CA VAL A 77 -10.86 2.91 10.52
C VAL A 77 -11.88 1.87 10.99
N THR A 78 -13.11 2.31 11.11
CA THR A 78 -14.22 1.49 11.61
C THR A 78 -15.19 1.04 10.51
N GLY A 79 -15.09 1.62 9.31
CA GLY A 79 -15.91 1.27 8.18
C GLY A 79 -15.28 1.64 6.85
N VAL A 80 -15.60 0.87 5.83
CA VAL A 80 -15.32 1.15 4.44
C VAL A 80 -16.52 0.75 3.61
N SER A 81 -16.93 1.60 2.68
CA SER A 81 -18.03 1.33 1.75
C SER A 81 -17.74 1.94 0.39
N GLY A 82 -18.16 1.25 -0.68
CA GLY A 82 -18.13 1.75 -2.05
C GLY A 82 -19.55 2.04 -2.53
N ASP A 83 -19.74 3.07 -3.33
CA ASP A 83 -21.03 3.46 -3.93
C ASP A 83 -21.06 3.38 -5.46
N GLY A 84 -19.96 2.92 -6.06
CA GLY A 84 -19.76 2.79 -7.52
C GLY A 84 -19.10 4.00 -8.17
N ASP A 85 -18.97 5.12 -7.43
CA ASP A 85 -18.23 6.31 -7.87
C ASP A 85 -16.93 6.50 -7.05
N GLY A 86 -16.65 5.63 -6.08
CA GLY A 86 -15.50 5.66 -5.21
C GLY A 86 -15.76 4.99 -3.86
N PHE A 87 -14.97 5.38 -2.85
CA PHE A 87 -15.02 4.81 -1.50
C PHE A 87 -15.20 5.89 -0.45
N VAL A 88 -15.96 5.53 0.59
CA VAL A 88 -16.04 6.28 1.84
C VAL A 88 -15.41 5.44 2.95
N VAL A 89 -14.39 6.01 3.61
CA VAL A 89 -13.69 5.41 4.75
C VAL A 89 -14.04 6.18 5.99
N THR A 90 -14.69 5.53 6.96
CA THR A 90 -15.01 6.12 8.27
C THR A 90 -13.85 5.91 9.22
N ALA A 91 -13.19 7.00 9.63
CA ALA A 91 -12.05 7.00 10.53
C ALA A 91 -12.31 7.92 11.74
N GLY A 92 -12.43 7.32 12.92
CA GLY A 92 -12.89 8.06 14.10
C GLY A 92 -14.34 8.54 13.96
N GLU A 93 -14.57 9.86 13.95
CA GLU A 93 -15.88 10.49 13.76
C GLU A 93 -16.02 11.15 12.37
N GLU A 94 -15.05 10.96 11.47
CA GLU A 94 -14.99 11.63 10.17
C GLU A 94 -15.05 10.59 9.03
N ASP A 95 -15.68 11.02 7.93
CA ASP A 95 -15.71 10.26 6.68
C ASP A 95 -14.72 10.90 5.69
N HIS A 96 -13.96 10.04 5.03
CA HIS A 96 -12.97 10.40 4.01
C HIS A 96 -13.32 9.71 2.70
N GLU A 97 -13.24 10.44 1.60
CA GLU A 97 -13.59 9.94 0.27
C GLU A 97 -12.34 9.77 -0.59
N ALA A 98 -12.32 8.73 -1.43
CA ALA A 98 -11.29 8.50 -2.43
C ALA A 98 -11.79 7.63 -3.59
N ASP A 99 -11.08 7.69 -4.72
CA ASP A 99 -11.36 6.86 -5.89
C ASP A 99 -10.88 5.42 -5.68
N TYR A 100 -9.80 5.24 -4.90
CA TYR A 100 -9.18 3.94 -4.61
C TYR A 100 -9.04 3.70 -3.11
N VAL A 101 -9.17 2.43 -2.70
CA VAL A 101 -8.87 1.99 -1.34
C VAL A 101 -7.88 0.83 -1.33
N VAL A 102 -6.86 0.91 -0.45
CA VAL A 102 -5.90 -0.18 -0.22
C VAL A 102 -6.04 -0.68 1.21
N LEU A 103 -6.52 -1.91 1.35
CA LEU A 103 -6.63 -2.60 2.63
C LEU A 103 -5.29 -3.27 2.97
N ALA A 104 -4.69 -2.87 4.10
CA ALA A 104 -3.38 -3.34 4.57
C ALA A 104 -3.38 -3.60 6.09
N THR A 105 -4.49 -4.12 6.62
CA THR A 105 -4.79 -4.28 8.06
C THR A 105 -4.16 -5.52 8.69
N GLY A 106 -3.13 -6.08 8.05
CA GLY A 106 -2.44 -7.28 8.55
C GLY A 106 -3.32 -8.52 8.46
N ALA A 107 -3.45 -9.27 9.55
CA ALA A 107 -4.30 -10.46 9.58
C ALA A 107 -5.79 -10.17 9.88
N ASN A 108 -6.15 -8.94 10.20
CA ASN A 108 -7.56 -8.55 10.35
C ASN A 108 -8.16 -8.31 8.96
N ARG A 109 -9.26 -8.99 8.66
CA ARG A 109 -9.96 -8.96 7.36
C ARG A 109 -11.39 -8.43 7.46
N ASP A 110 -11.79 -7.91 8.63
CA ASP A 110 -13.17 -7.47 8.89
C ASP A 110 -13.62 -6.38 7.91
N LEU A 111 -12.72 -5.44 7.54
CA LEU A 111 -13.05 -4.39 6.58
C LEU A 111 -13.20 -4.95 5.16
N ALA A 112 -12.40 -5.92 4.74
CA ALA A 112 -12.54 -6.57 3.45
C ALA A 112 -13.85 -7.36 3.37
N GLU A 113 -14.23 -8.07 4.46
CA GLU A 113 -15.51 -8.77 4.56
C GLU A 113 -16.69 -7.78 4.49
N SER A 114 -16.61 -6.66 5.22
CA SER A 114 -17.66 -5.65 5.22
C SER A 114 -17.80 -4.94 3.87
N LEU A 115 -16.71 -4.77 3.13
CA LEU A 115 -16.70 -4.19 1.78
C LEU A 115 -17.27 -5.17 0.74
N GLY A 116 -17.36 -6.48 1.07
CA GLY A 116 -17.88 -7.51 0.19
C GLY A 116 -16.83 -8.15 -0.72
N CYS A 117 -15.56 -8.07 -0.36
CA CYS A 117 -14.50 -8.78 -1.07
C CYS A 117 -14.71 -10.30 -1.02
N GLU A 118 -14.37 -11.00 -2.08
CA GLU A 118 -14.32 -12.47 -2.11
C GLU A 118 -13.09 -13.00 -1.36
N PHE A 119 -13.16 -14.28 -0.95
CA PHE A 119 -12.13 -14.94 -0.17
C PHE A 119 -11.75 -16.29 -0.78
N ASP A 120 -10.46 -16.62 -0.77
CA ASP A 120 -9.96 -17.98 -0.97
C ASP A 120 -9.56 -18.58 0.38
N GLY A 121 -10.43 -19.42 0.93
CA GLY A 121 -10.30 -19.91 2.30
C GLY A 121 -10.37 -18.79 3.34
N ASP A 122 -9.29 -18.58 4.07
CA ASP A 122 -9.21 -17.57 5.13
C ASP A 122 -8.53 -16.27 4.67
N VAL A 123 -8.11 -16.14 3.41
CA VAL A 123 -7.44 -14.95 2.88
C VAL A 123 -8.32 -14.20 1.89
N VAL A 124 -8.13 -12.90 1.78
CA VAL A 124 -8.81 -12.11 0.75
C VAL A 124 -8.29 -12.55 -0.62
N ASP A 125 -9.21 -12.89 -1.52
CA ASP A 125 -8.87 -13.26 -2.89
C ASP A 125 -8.50 -12.00 -3.68
N VAL A 126 -7.32 -12.02 -4.30
CA VAL A 126 -6.78 -10.94 -5.11
C VAL A 126 -6.12 -11.52 -6.35
N ASP A 127 -6.10 -10.74 -7.39
CA ASP A 127 -5.33 -11.07 -8.58
C ASP A 127 -3.83 -10.76 -8.42
N VAL A 128 -3.07 -10.90 -9.50
CA VAL A 128 -1.61 -10.61 -9.51
C VAL A 128 -1.26 -9.14 -9.28
N THR A 129 -2.21 -8.23 -9.46
CA THR A 129 -2.07 -6.78 -9.24
C THR A 129 -2.54 -6.34 -7.85
N MET A 130 -2.96 -7.30 -7.02
CA MET A 130 -3.52 -7.09 -5.67
C MET A 130 -4.94 -6.48 -5.69
N GLU A 131 -5.62 -6.43 -6.82
CA GLU A 131 -7.02 -6.02 -6.88
C GLU A 131 -7.93 -7.12 -6.36
N THR A 132 -8.95 -6.72 -5.58
CA THR A 132 -9.94 -7.62 -5.00
C THR A 132 -11.09 -7.87 -6.01
N SER A 133 -12.10 -8.62 -5.59
CA SER A 133 -13.35 -8.75 -6.37
C SER A 133 -14.20 -7.47 -6.42
N VAL A 134 -13.83 -6.45 -5.66
CA VAL A 134 -14.45 -5.11 -5.67
C VAL A 134 -13.56 -4.20 -6.49
N GLU A 135 -14.08 -3.67 -7.59
CA GLU A 135 -13.35 -2.78 -8.50
C GLU A 135 -12.74 -1.58 -7.75
N ASN A 136 -11.49 -1.23 -8.03
CA ASN A 136 -10.71 -0.16 -7.39
C ASN A 136 -10.42 -0.38 -5.88
N ALA A 137 -10.73 -1.55 -5.35
CA ALA A 137 -10.35 -1.94 -3.99
C ALA A 137 -9.23 -2.98 -4.02
N TYR A 138 -8.14 -2.69 -3.32
CA TYR A 138 -6.95 -3.52 -3.23
C TYR A 138 -6.77 -4.09 -1.84
N ALA A 139 -6.22 -5.30 -1.75
CA ALA A 139 -5.84 -5.89 -0.46
C ALA A 139 -4.39 -6.38 -0.54
N THR A 140 -3.60 -6.17 0.53
CA THR A 140 -2.15 -6.36 0.48
C THR A 140 -1.58 -6.92 1.79
N GLY A 141 -0.41 -7.53 1.69
CA GLY A 141 0.32 -8.03 2.85
C GLY A 141 -0.31 -9.26 3.49
N ALA A 142 -0.33 -9.33 4.82
CA ALA A 142 -0.75 -10.54 5.53
C ALA A 142 -2.22 -10.94 5.32
N MET A 143 -3.08 -10.03 4.89
CA MET A 143 -4.48 -10.34 4.66
C MET A 143 -4.74 -11.18 3.41
N VAL A 144 -3.82 -11.15 2.44
CA VAL A 144 -3.87 -11.93 1.19
C VAL A 144 -2.94 -13.14 1.20
N ARG A 145 -2.30 -13.42 2.34
CA ARG A 145 -1.32 -14.51 2.51
C ARG A 145 -1.75 -15.42 3.65
N ALA A 146 -1.66 -16.74 3.44
CA ALA A 146 -1.98 -17.71 4.48
C ALA A 146 -0.89 -17.77 5.56
N GLU A 147 0.38 -17.82 5.17
CA GLU A 147 1.53 -18.01 6.07
C GLU A 147 2.77 -17.15 5.70
N GLU A 148 2.86 -16.59 4.50
CA GLU A 148 4.05 -15.89 3.99
C GLU A 148 4.13 -14.43 4.50
N TRP A 149 3.99 -14.22 5.78
CA TRP A 149 3.94 -12.91 6.43
C TRP A 149 5.35 -12.33 6.62
N GLN A 150 5.95 -11.87 5.54
CA GLN A 150 7.28 -11.27 5.52
C GLN A 150 7.20 -9.79 5.10
N ALA A 151 8.02 -8.95 5.74
CA ALA A 151 8.05 -7.52 5.44
C ALA A 151 8.34 -7.23 3.95
N VAL A 152 9.27 -7.98 3.34
CA VAL A 152 9.63 -7.82 1.92
C VAL A 152 8.50 -8.23 0.98
N ILE A 153 7.74 -9.28 1.31
CA ILE A 153 6.57 -9.72 0.53
C ILE A 153 5.47 -8.66 0.66
N SER A 154 5.17 -8.24 1.88
CA SER A 154 4.16 -7.21 2.14
C SER A 154 4.47 -5.89 1.43
N ALA A 155 5.73 -5.45 1.44
CA ALA A 155 6.13 -4.24 0.70
C ALA A 155 5.96 -4.43 -0.81
N GLY A 156 6.31 -5.60 -1.35
CA GLY A 156 6.10 -5.94 -2.77
C GLY A 156 4.62 -5.94 -3.16
N ASP A 157 3.75 -6.50 -2.33
CA ASP A 157 2.31 -6.49 -2.55
C ASP A 157 1.77 -5.04 -2.58
N GLY A 158 2.21 -4.19 -1.63
CA GLY A 158 1.83 -2.77 -1.62
C GLY A 158 2.30 -2.01 -2.85
N ALA A 159 3.53 -2.25 -3.32
CA ALA A 159 4.03 -1.66 -4.55
C ALA A 159 3.23 -2.13 -5.78
N ALA A 160 2.87 -3.42 -5.86
CA ALA A 160 2.07 -3.96 -6.96
C ALA A 160 0.70 -3.29 -7.03
N ALA A 161 0.01 -3.14 -5.89
CA ALA A 161 -1.28 -2.43 -5.83
C ALA A 161 -1.16 -0.99 -6.35
N ALA A 162 -0.18 -0.22 -5.86
CA ALA A 162 0.00 1.16 -6.28
C ALA A 162 0.33 1.32 -7.77
N LEU A 163 1.16 0.42 -8.32
CA LEU A 163 1.48 0.44 -9.76
C LEU A 163 0.27 0.10 -10.63
N ASN A 164 -0.64 -0.76 -10.13
CA ASN A 164 -1.89 -1.01 -10.85
C ASN A 164 -2.83 0.20 -10.78
N ILE A 165 -3.00 0.82 -9.62
CA ILE A 165 -3.76 2.06 -9.48
C ILE A 165 -3.26 3.13 -10.45
N LEU A 166 -1.95 3.33 -10.54
CA LEU A 166 -1.33 4.27 -11.49
C LEU A 166 -1.60 3.90 -12.95
N SER A 167 -1.66 2.60 -13.26
CA SER A 167 -1.99 2.11 -14.60
C SER A 167 -3.45 2.40 -14.96
N GLU A 168 -4.39 2.19 -14.01
CA GLU A 168 -5.80 2.51 -14.19
C GLU A 168 -6.01 4.02 -14.38
N GLU A 169 -5.37 4.86 -13.56
CA GLU A 169 -5.42 6.32 -13.67
C GLU A 169 -4.93 6.85 -15.01
N GLN A 170 -3.89 6.23 -15.56
CA GLN A 170 -3.34 6.64 -16.86
C GLN A 170 -4.03 6.00 -18.06
N GLY A 171 -4.81 4.94 -17.84
CA GLY A 171 -5.44 4.14 -18.90
C GLY A 171 -4.44 3.36 -19.75
N GLU A 172 -3.21 3.19 -19.27
CA GLU A 172 -2.16 2.39 -19.88
C GLU A 172 -1.20 1.85 -18.81
N HIS A 173 -0.41 0.83 -19.16
CA HIS A 173 0.53 0.23 -18.22
C HIS A 173 1.56 1.24 -17.72
N TYR A 174 1.53 1.54 -16.43
CA TYR A 174 2.48 2.42 -15.76
C TYR A 174 3.77 1.69 -15.42
N HIS A 175 4.91 2.28 -15.76
CA HIS A 175 6.22 1.77 -15.42
C HIS A 175 7.01 2.78 -14.61
N ASP A 176 7.11 2.54 -13.31
CA ASP A 176 7.90 3.38 -12.40
C ASP A 176 9.39 3.06 -12.56
N PHE A 177 10.04 3.80 -13.45
CA PHE A 177 11.45 3.62 -13.76
C PHE A 177 12.20 4.95 -13.68
N ASP A 178 12.84 5.19 -12.55
CA ASP A 178 13.69 6.36 -12.35
C ASP A 178 15.08 6.12 -12.96
N VAL A 179 15.50 7.05 -13.80
CA VAL A 179 16.85 7.06 -14.32
C VAL A 179 17.64 8.26 -13.76
N PRO A 180 18.94 8.12 -13.47
CA PRO A 180 19.78 9.25 -13.12
C PRO A 180 19.73 10.34 -14.19
N ALA A 181 19.89 11.62 -13.81
CA ALA A 181 19.89 12.73 -14.76
C ALA A 181 21.03 12.64 -15.80
N ASP A 182 22.08 11.90 -15.50
CA ASP A 182 23.23 11.58 -16.36
C ASP A 182 23.21 10.15 -16.91
N ALA A 183 22.01 9.55 -17.01
CA ALA A 183 21.83 8.17 -17.47
C ALA A 183 22.47 7.91 -18.84
N ASP A 184 22.35 8.85 -19.78
CA ASP A 184 22.92 8.73 -21.13
C ASP A 184 24.46 8.63 -21.10
N GLU A 185 25.10 9.30 -20.14
CA GLU A 185 26.56 9.22 -19.95
C GLU A 185 26.98 7.90 -19.29
N ILE A 186 26.13 7.37 -18.35
CA ILE A 186 26.42 6.15 -17.58
C ILE A 186 26.07 4.89 -18.37
N PHE A 187 24.90 4.87 -18.98
CA PHE A 187 24.32 3.68 -19.58
C PHE A 187 24.33 3.68 -21.12
N GLY A 188 24.59 4.84 -21.75
CA GLY A 188 24.63 4.96 -23.20
C GLY A 188 23.35 4.45 -23.86
N SER A 189 23.48 3.68 -24.94
CA SER A 189 22.36 3.18 -25.72
C SER A 189 21.47 2.14 -24.99
N LEU A 190 21.74 1.79 -23.74
CA LEU A 190 20.89 0.89 -22.96
C LEU A 190 19.62 1.58 -22.45
N VAL A 191 19.54 2.91 -22.59
CA VAL A 191 18.38 3.73 -22.14
C VAL A 191 17.45 4.11 -23.31
N GLU A 192 17.80 3.74 -24.53
CA GLU A 192 17.05 4.10 -25.77
C GLU A 192 15.99 3.06 -26.20
N GLU A 193 15.60 2.09 -25.35
CA GLU A 193 14.57 1.08 -25.68
C GLU A 193 13.26 1.31 -24.89
#